data_c541e9bd21eee15081121bbd1c919c77
#
_entry.id   c541e9bd21eee15081121bbd1c919c77
#
_cell.length_a   1.000
_cell.length_b   1.000
_cell.length_c   1.000
_cell.angle_alpha   90.00
_cell.angle_beta   90.00
_cell.angle_gamma   90.00
#
_symmetry.space_group_name_H-M   'P 1'
#
loop_
_entity.id
_entity.type
_entity.pdbx_description
1 polymer ?
#
loop_
_entity_poly.entity_id
_entity_poly.type
_entity_poly.pdbx_seq_one_letter_code
_entity_poly.pdbx_strand_id
1 'polypeptide(L)'
;MNPRASLWYGVDALIENYPTIGSYIYCSSNPVVFIDPDGNKKVVVTGGADVHNIYEMNFVNASKIQLEKYLKRAGSLEEISWLIFGLGYSQEQKQEIAKWANNRGVSFKFLDTAEQLVNELNSSSRSNDKLTEVSMFSHGTASNVSFGFGLHGDRNSTNYSNKDNLTEATLNKTPLLSSAFAKGGRIDLYSCNSGTPLKYGETEFKTEKELRYTTRHAPSLVTLMGRQSKTIVRGFVGRSDYTPVAQGLLPKPGGTGGPYSPHVRGRNVSAFIVHSVIHK
;
A
#
# COMPACT_ATOMS: atom_id res chain seq x y z
N MET A 1 0.20 -20.62 28.76
CA MET A 1 1.61 -20.21 28.85
C MET A 1 2.01 -19.99 30.30
N ASN A 2 3.24 -20.37 30.68
CA ASN A 2 3.81 -20.04 31.99
C ASN A 2 4.95 -19.01 31.80
N PRO A 3 4.73 -17.75 32.09
CA PRO A 3 5.70 -16.70 31.80
C PRO A 3 6.96 -16.76 32.65
N ARG A 4 6.91 -17.45 33.82
CA ARG A 4 8.08 -17.63 34.68
C ARG A 4 9.02 -18.77 34.21
N ALA A 5 8.47 -19.70 33.44
CA ALA A 5 9.24 -20.82 32.91
C ALA A 5 9.50 -20.71 31.41
N SER A 6 8.95 -19.64 30.75
CA SER A 6 8.99 -19.44 29.29
C SER A 6 8.49 -20.68 28.51
N LEU A 7 7.47 -21.36 29.03
CA LEU A 7 6.93 -22.57 28.42
C LEU A 7 5.47 -22.41 28.03
N TRP A 8 5.10 -23.04 26.91
CA TRP A 8 3.72 -23.28 26.52
C TRP A 8 3.17 -24.51 27.23
N TYR A 9 1.86 -24.52 27.54
CA TYR A 9 1.14 -25.71 27.98
C TYR A 9 0.72 -26.64 26.86
N GLY A 10 0.92 -26.27 25.62
CA GLY A 10 0.65 -27.00 24.39
C GLY A 10 1.81 -26.91 23.41
N VAL A 11 1.79 -27.74 22.37
CA VAL A 11 2.77 -27.68 21.28
C VAL A 11 2.61 -26.36 20.52
N ASP A 12 3.72 -25.70 20.21
CA ASP A 12 3.73 -24.52 19.37
C ASP A 12 3.27 -24.89 17.96
N ALA A 13 2.25 -24.19 17.45
CA ALA A 13 1.71 -24.42 16.11
C ALA A 13 2.72 -24.14 14.98
N LEU A 14 3.80 -23.42 15.27
CA LEU A 14 4.84 -23.04 14.30
C LEU A 14 6.11 -23.89 14.44
N ILE A 15 6.09 -24.96 15.24
CA ILE A 15 7.28 -25.80 15.51
C ILE A 15 7.94 -26.35 14.23
N GLU A 16 7.14 -26.61 13.19
CA GLU A 16 7.65 -27.12 11.91
C GLU A 16 8.61 -26.14 11.23
N ASN A 17 8.47 -24.84 11.51
CA ASN A 17 9.33 -23.80 10.97
C ASN A 17 10.65 -23.63 11.76
N TYR A 18 10.71 -24.21 12.97
CA TYR A 18 11.85 -24.06 13.90
C TYR A 18 12.21 -25.40 14.55
N PRO A 19 12.67 -26.39 13.77
CA PRO A 19 12.88 -27.77 14.24
C PRO A 19 13.98 -27.91 15.33
N THR A 20 14.79 -26.88 15.49
CA THR A 20 15.85 -26.83 16.51
C THR A 20 15.39 -26.29 17.86
N ILE A 21 14.16 -25.77 17.95
CA ILE A 21 13.59 -25.20 19.16
C ILE A 21 12.60 -26.21 19.75
N GLY A 22 12.65 -26.42 21.06
CA GLY A 22 11.71 -27.33 21.72
C GLY A 22 10.26 -26.88 21.57
N SER A 23 9.37 -27.83 21.28
CA SER A 23 7.94 -27.60 20.94
C SER A 23 7.14 -26.84 22.02
N TYR A 24 7.66 -26.69 23.21
CA TYR A 24 7.01 -26.02 24.34
C TYR A 24 7.72 -24.74 24.78
N ILE A 25 8.74 -24.31 24.05
CA ILE A 25 9.52 -23.12 24.40
C ILE A 25 8.83 -21.86 23.82
N TYR A 26 8.48 -20.97 24.73
CA TYR A 26 7.90 -19.64 24.37
C TYR A 26 9.00 -18.64 24.04
N CYS A 27 8.89 -17.97 22.88
CA CYS A 27 9.85 -16.95 22.45
C CYS A 27 11.31 -17.41 22.52
N SER A 28 11.60 -18.67 22.16
CA SER A 28 12.96 -19.24 22.24
C SER A 28 13.62 -19.03 23.61
N SER A 29 12.83 -19.06 24.69
CA SER A 29 13.24 -18.77 26.08
C SER A 29 13.69 -17.32 26.31
N ASN A 30 13.39 -16.40 25.38
CA ASN A 30 13.74 -14.99 25.51
C ASN A 30 12.55 -14.07 25.18
N PRO A 31 11.50 -14.05 26.03
CA PRO A 31 10.30 -13.26 25.79
C PRO A 31 10.53 -11.74 25.79
N VAL A 32 11.65 -11.29 26.34
CA VAL A 32 11.99 -9.85 26.36
C VAL A 32 12.49 -9.39 24.99
N VAL A 33 13.16 -10.27 24.24
CA VAL A 33 13.70 -9.97 22.91
C VAL A 33 12.66 -10.21 21.81
N PHE A 34 11.74 -11.16 22.03
CA PHE A 34 10.73 -11.56 21.04
C PHE A 34 9.30 -11.09 21.37
N ILE A 35 9.14 -10.13 22.26
CA ILE A 35 7.89 -9.38 22.41
C ILE A 35 7.95 -8.22 21.42
N ASP A 36 6.92 -8.06 20.59
CA ASP A 36 6.67 -6.82 19.89
C ASP A 36 6.03 -5.80 20.86
N PRO A 37 6.81 -4.88 21.46
CA PRO A 37 6.28 -3.98 22.48
C PRO A 37 5.34 -2.94 21.91
N ASP A 38 5.41 -2.66 20.61
CA ASP A 38 4.72 -1.55 19.98
C ASP A 38 3.54 -2.01 19.10
N GLY A 39 3.43 -3.32 18.79
CA GLY A 39 2.39 -3.86 17.94
C GLY A 39 2.31 -3.15 16.58
N ASN A 40 3.46 -2.82 15.99
CA ASN A 40 3.55 -2.03 14.78
C ASN A 40 3.67 -2.93 13.54
N LYS A 41 2.84 -2.62 12.54
CA LYS A 41 2.84 -3.34 11.26
C LYS A 41 3.05 -2.38 10.09
N LYS A 42 3.93 -2.79 9.18
CA LYS A 42 4.13 -2.10 7.89
C LYS A 42 3.63 -2.96 6.74
N VAL A 43 2.93 -2.34 5.80
CA VAL A 43 2.35 -3.03 4.66
C VAL A 43 2.80 -2.37 3.36
N VAL A 44 3.25 -3.20 2.41
CA VAL A 44 3.44 -2.78 1.03
C VAL A 44 2.40 -3.46 0.15
N VAL A 45 1.75 -2.68 -0.71
CA VAL A 45 0.75 -3.15 -1.66
C VAL A 45 1.28 -2.97 -3.07
N THR A 46 1.23 -4.04 -3.87
CA THR A 46 1.70 -4.05 -5.26
C THR A 46 0.54 -4.31 -6.20
N GLY A 47 0.39 -3.50 -7.23
CA GLY A 47 -0.54 -3.72 -8.33
C GLY A 47 -0.16 -4.93 -9.18
N GLY A 48 -1.06 -5.34 -10.06
CA GLY A 48 -0.77 -6.33 -11.09
C GLY A 48 0.30 -5.87 -12.07
N ALA A 49 0.69 -6.74 -13.00
CA ALA A 49 1.73 -6.47 -13.97
C ALA A 49 1.49 -5.16 -14.74
N ASP A 50 2.55 -4.39 -14.95
CA ASP A 50 2.46 -3.16 -15.74
C ASP A 50 2.31 -3.52 -17.23
N VAL A 51 1.28 -3.00 -17.88
CA VAL A 51 0.97 -3.28 -19.29
C VAL A 51 1.91 -2.60 -20.30
N HIS A 52 2.85 -1.81 -19.82
CA HIS A 52 3.83 -1.13 -20.66
C HIS A 52 5.05 -2.03 -20.98
N ASN A 53 4.82 -3.25 -21.33
CA ASN A 53 5.73 -4.33 -21.78
C ASN A 53 7.13 -4.39 -21.13
N ILE A 54 7.95 -3.34 -21.29
CA ILE A 54 9.32 -3.27 -20.73
C ILE A 54 9.35 -3.02 -19.21
N TYR A 55 8.22 -2.69 -18.62
CA TYR A 55 8.09 -2.34 -17.20
C TYR A 55 7.20 -3.30 -16.42
N GLU A 56 6.92 -4.51 -16.95
CA GLU A 56 6.00 -5.48 -16.37
C GLU A 56 6.16 -5.66 -14.85
N MET A 57 7.39 -5.76 -14.35
CA MET A 57 7.71 -5.91 -12.94
C MET A 57 7.93 -4.57 -12.19
N ASN A 58 7.52 -3.45 -12.77
CA ASN A 58 7.82 -2.12 -12.26
C ASN A 58 7.29 -1.89 -10.84
N PHE A 59 6.04 -2.28 -10.59
CA PHE A 59 5.43 -2.15 -9.25
C PHE A 59 6.06 -3.12 -8.24
N VAL A 60 6.43 -4.31 -8.65
CA VAL A 60 7.16 -5.29 -7.83
C VAL A 60 8.53 -4.73 -7.43
N ASN A 61 9.26 -4.15 -8.37
CA ASN A 61 10.58 -3.58 -8.10
C ASN A 61 10.50 -2.38 -7.16
N ALA A 62 9.53 -1.48 -7.35
CA ALA A 62 9.28 -0.37 -6.44
C ALA A 62 8.92 -0.87 -5.03
N SER A 63 8.10 -1.91 -4.94
CA SER A 63 7.70 -2.54 -3.68
C SER A 63 8.89 -3.18 -2.96
N LYS A 64 9.77 -3.88 -3.68
CA LYS A 64 11.01 -4.44 -3.12
C LYS A 64 11.90 -3.36 -2.53
N ILE A 65 12.05 -2.20 -3.19
CA ILE A 65 12.81 -1.05 -2.67
C ILE A 65 12.20 -0.56 -1.35
N GLN A 66 10.88 -0.46 -1.27
CA GLN A 66 10.20 -0.01 -0.05
C GLN A 66 10.32 -1.04 1.08
N LEU A 67 10.15 -2.33 0.76
CA LEU A 67 10.32 -3.42 1.72
C LEU A 67 11.73 -3.45 2.29
N GLU A 68 12.77 -3.29 1.45
CA GLU A 68 14.15 -3.18 1.92
C GLU A 68 14.38 -1.97 2.85
N LYS A 69 13.71 -0.84 2.59
CA LYS A 69 13.74 0.31 3.50
C LYS A 69 13.05 0.02 4.83
N TYR A 70 11.98 -0.74 4.81
CA TYR A 70 11.28 -1.17 6.02
C TYR A 70 12.16 -2.14 6.82
N LEU A 71 12.69 -3.17 6.18
CA LEU A 71 13.58 -4.15 6.82
C LEU A 71 14.81 -3.51 7.48
N LYS A 72 15.40 -2.50 6.83
CA LYS A 72 16.55 -1.77 7.41
C LYS A 72 16.20 -0.90 8.62
N ARG A 73 14.94 -0.47 8.74
CA ARG A 73 14.46 0.40 9.83
C ARG A 73 13.71 -0.36 10.91
N ALA A 74 13.17 -1.51 10.55
CA ALA A 74 12.43 -2.33 11.48
C ALA A 74 13.32 -2.79 12.63
N GLY A 75 12.85 -2.67 13.85
CA GLY A 75 13.34 -3.47 14.96
C GLY A 75 13.10 -4.94 14.64
N SER A 76 13.78 -5.86 15.32
CA SER A 76 13.75 -7.30 15.03
C SER A 76 12.36 -7.96 15.07
N LEU A 77 11.32 -7.25 15.47
CA LEU A 77 9.97 -7.77 15.74
C LEU A 77 8.83 -7.05 15.00
N GLU A 78 9.13 -6.02 14.23
CA GLU A 78 8.09 -5.28 13.51
C GLU A 78 7.57 -6.11 12.33
N GLU A 79 6.26 -6.40 12.30
CA GLU A 79 5.67 -7.18 11.21
C GLU A 79 5.68 -6.41 9.89
N ILE A 80 6.27 -7.00 8.86
CA ILE A 80 6.27 -6.47 7.50
C ILE A 80 5.49 -7.41 6.59
N SER A 81 4.43 -6.89 5.98
CA SER A 81 3.57 -7.66 5.08
C SER A 81 3.58 -7.09 3.66
N TRP A 82 3.55 -7.99 2.70
CA TRP A 82 3.48 -7.67 1.28
C TRP A 82 2.18 -8.21 0.66
N LEU A 83 1.26 -7.32 0.27
CA LEU A 83 0.00 -7.63 -0.38
C LEU A 83 0.15 -7.40 -1.88
N ILE A 84 -0.14 -8.40 -2.72
CA ILE A 84 0.19 -8.38 -4.14
C ILE A 84 -1.03 -8.74 -4.97
N PHE A 85 -1.43 -7.87 -5.87
CA PHE A 85 -2.40 -8.24 -6.90
C PHE A 85 -1.69 -9.12 -7.93
N GLY A 86 -2.05 -10.41 -7.95
CA GLY A 86 -1.37 -11.40 -8.79
C GLY A 86 -1.71 -11.34 -10.29
N LEU A 87 -2.53 -10.36 -10.69
CA LEU A 87 -3.05 -10.23 -12.05
C LEU A 87 -1.94 -9.86 -13.04
N GLY A 88 -1.87 -10.57 -14.16
CA GLY A 88 -0.91 -10.34 -15.24
C GLY A 88 0.48 -10.95 -15.00
N TYR A 89 0.84 -11.33 -13.76
CA TYR A 89 2.11 -12.03 -13.50
C TYR A 89 2.03 -13.51 -13.85
N SER A 90 3.07 -14.03 -14.49
CA SER A 90 3.23 -15.47 -14.76
C SER A 90 3.43 -16.26 -13.47
N GLN A 91 3.32 -17.59 -13.54
CA GLN A 91 3.56 -18.45 -12.36
C GLN A 91 5.01 -18.36 -11.89
N GLU A 92 5.97 -18.27 -12.82
CA GLU A 92 7.39 -18.11 -12.55
C GLU A 92 7.64 -16.78 -11.79
N GLN A 93 7.04 -15.69 -12.25
CA GLN A 93 7.15 -14.38 -11.59
C GLN A 93 6.55 -14.40 -10.20
N LYS A 94 5.39 -15.07 -10.00
CA LYS A 94 4.79 -15.25 -8.68
C LYS A 94 5.69 -16.06 -7.74
N GLN A 95 6.34 -17.11 -8.27
CA GLN A 95 7.31 -17.90 -7.50
C GLN A 95 8.55 -17.09 -7.12
N GLU A 96 9.07 -16.25 -8.02
CA GLU A 96 10.19 -15.35 -7.74
C GLU A 96 9.84 -14.32 -6.66
N ILE A 97 8.63 -13.74 -6.71
CA ILE A 97 8.12 -12.82 -5.70
C ILE A 97 8.06 -13.53 -4.33
N ALA A 98 7.45 -14.73 -4.29
CA ALA A 98 7.33 -15.52 -3.10
C ALA A 98 8.70 -15.90 -2.50
N LYS A 99 9.62 -16.37 -3.34
CA LYS A 99 11.01 -16.69 -2.95
C LYS A 99 11.73 -15.47 -2.37
N TRP A 100 11.57 -14.32 -3.01
CA TRP A 100 12.19 -13.08 -2.53
C TRP A 100 11.66 -12.69 -1.14
N ALA A 101 10.34 -12.77 -0.92
CA ALA A 101 9.70 -12.47 0.36
C ALA A 101 10.14 -13.44 1.46
N ASN A 102 10.06 -14.76 1.20
CA ASN A 102 10.45 -15.80 2.15
C ASN A 102 11.91 -15.68 2.60
N ASN A 103 12.83 -15.41 1.67
CA ASN A 103 14.26 -15.24 1.98
C ASN A 103 14.56 -14.03 2.89
N ARG A 104 13.58 -13.14 3.11
CA ARG A 104 13.71 -11.93 3.93
C ARG A 104 12.78 -11.91 5.14
N GLY A 105 12.05 -12.99 5.39
CA GLY A 105 11.08 -13.05 6.48
C GLY A 105 9.90 -12.08 6.31
N VAL A 106 9.58 -11.68 5.06
CA VAL A 106 8.44 -10.82 4.76
C VAL A 106 7.21 -11.70 4.53
N SER A 107 6.17 -11.52 5.33
CA SER A 107 4.90 -12.19 5.07
C SER A 107 4.28 -11.66 3.78
N PHE A 108 3.66 -12.53 2.96
CA PHE A 108 3.05 -12.07 1.71
C PHE A 108 1.74 -12.78 1.42
N LYS A 109 0.88 -12.10 0.65
CA LYS A 109 -0.39 -12.64 0.20
C LYS A 109 -0.74 -12.10 -1.18
N PHE A 110 -1.19 -12.99 -2.08
CA PHE A 110 -1.79 -12.59 -3.35
C PHE A 110 -3.26 -12.25 -3.15
N LEU A 111 -3.70 -11.17 -3.78
CA LEU A 111 -5.06 -10.63 -3.73
C LEU A 111 -5.68 -10.59 -5.13
N ASP A 112 -7.00 -10.73 -5.19
CA ASP A 112 -7.79 -10.67 -6.42
C ASP A 112 -8.69 -9.44 -6.50
N THR A 113 -9.00 -8.80 -5.35
CA THR A 113 -9.94 -7.67 -5.31
C THR A 113 -9.50 -6.57 -4.35
N ALA A 114 -9.91 -5.34 -4.64
CA ALA A 114 -9.68 -4.20 -3.75
C ALA A 114 -10.44 -4.34 -2.42
N GLU A 115 -11.58 -5.06 -2.40
CA GLU A 115 -12.29 -5.38 -1.16
C GLU A 115 -11.46 -6.29 -0.25
N GLN A 116 -10.79 -7.31 -0.83
CA GLN A 116 -9.83 -8.14 -0.07
C GLN A 116 -8.70 -7.28 0.52
N LEU A 117 -8.16 -6.32 -0.26
CA LEU A 117 -7.15 -5.40 0.26
C LEU A 117 -7.64 -4.64 1.48
N VAL A 118 -8.83 -4.02 1.39
CA VAL A 118 -9.39 -3.26 2.52
C VAL A 118 -9.61 -4.16 3.74
N ASN A 119 -10.10 -5.39 3.53
CA ASN A 119 -10.28 -6.37 4.61
C ASN A 119 -8.96 -6.79 5.25
N GLU A 120 -7.88 -6.98 4.47
CA GLU A 120 -6.55 -7.27 5.01
C GLU A 120 -5.99 -6.10 5.83
N LEU A 121 -6.13 -4.87 5.35
CA LEU A 121 -5.74 -3.68 6.13
C LEU A 121 -6.56 -3.58 7.43
N ASN A 122 -7.87 -3.82 7.35
CA ASN A 122 -8.77 -3.77 8.49
C ASN A 122 -8.57 -4.91 9.49
N SER A 123 -7.91 -6.01 9.11
CA SER A 123 -7.61 -7.11 10.03
C SER A 123 -6.80 -6.66 11.25
N SER A 124 -5.93 -5.67 11.08
CA SER A 124 -5.16 -5.03 12.14
C SER A 124 -6.02 -4.31 13.19
N SER A 125 -7.32 -4.08 12.94
CA SER A 125 -8.25 -3.55 13.95
C SER A 125 -8.49 -4.52 15.12
N ARG A 126 -8.32 -5.81 14.88
CA ARG A 126 -8.58 -6.90 15.84
C ARG A 126 -7.32 -7.39 16.55
N SER A 127 -6.15 -6.89 16.16
CA SER A 127 -4.86 -7.23 16.75
C SER A 127 -4.27 -6.02 17.48
N ASN A 128 -3.20 -6.26 18.23
CA ASN A 128 -2.40 -5.17 18.78
C ASN A 128 -1.47 -4.57 17.72
N ASP A 129 -1.28 -5.29 16.56
CA ASP A 129 -0.39 -4.88 15.48
C ASP A 129 -1.07 -3.83 14.62
N LYS A 130 -0.91 -2.58 14.97
CA LYS A 130 -1.51 -1.45 14.25
C LYS A 130 -0.66 -1.06 13.04
N LEU A 131 -1.33 -0.68 11.95
CA LEU A 131 -0.68 -0.20 10.74
C LEU A 131 -0.02 1.16 11.00
N THR A 132 1.30 1.21 10.91
CA THR A 132 2.09 2.45 11.01
C THR A 132 2.42 3.03 9.66
N GLU A 133 2.74 2.19 8.69
CA GLU A 133 3.04 2.61 7.34
C GLU A 133 2.40 1.66 6.31
N VAL A 134 1.68 2.22 5.36
CA VAL A 134 1.16 1.50 4.18
C VAL A 134 1.65 2.21 2.93
N SER A 135 2.31 1.49 2.02
CA SER A 135 2.77 2.03 0.72
C SER A 135 2.15 1.24 -0.42
N MET A 136 1.48 1.92 -1.37
CA MET A 136 0.80 1.29 -2.50
C MET A 136 1.43 1.70 -3.82
N PHE A 137 1.81 0.71 -4.63
CA PHE A 137 2.44 0.89 -5.95
C PHE A 137 1.55 0.30 -7.03
N SER A 138 0.99 1.14 -7.89
CA SER A 138 0.08 0.72 -8.96
C SER A 138 -0.19 1.85 -9.96
N HIS A 139 -0.94 1.56 -11.00
CA HIS A 139 -1.59 2.61 -11.79
C HIS A 139 -2.65 3.35 -10.97
N GLY A 140 -3.06 4.53 -11.45
CA GLY A 140 -4.13 5.30 -10.85
C GLY A 140 -4.69 6.38 -11.76
N THR A 141 -5.88 6.81 -11.42
CA THR A 141 -6.56 7.97 -12.00
C THR A 141 -7.07 8.87 -10.87
N ALA A 142 -7.68 10.00 -11.18
CA ALA A 142 -8.24 10.91 -10.17
C ALA A 142 -9.28 10.25 -9.23
N SER A 143 -9.89 9.15 -9.64
CA SER A 143 -10.99 8.50 -8.92
C SER A 143 -10.65 7.11 -8.40
N ASN A 144 -9.50 6.56 -8.75
CA ASN A 144 -9.13 5.20 -8.33
C ASN A 144 -7.62 4.96 -8.24
N VAL A 145 -7.25 3.99 -7.41
CA VAL A 145 -6.01 3.24 -7.47
C VAL A 145 -6.32 1.94 -8.20
N SER A 146 -5.73 1.73 -9.37
CA SER A 146 -6.06 0.61 -10.25
C SER A 146 -4.98 -0.46 -10.21
N PHE A 147 -5.28 -1.57 -9.55
CA PHE A 147 -4.35 -2.68 -9.40
C PHE A 147 -4.34 -3.63 -10.60
N GLY A 148 -5.32 -3.53 -11.52
CA GLY A 148 -5.43 -4.34 -12.73
C GLY A 148 -5.53 -3.52 -14.02
N PHE A 149 -5.00 -2.29 -14.04
CA PHE A 149 -5.10 -1.41 -15.20
C PHE A 149 -4.56 -2.06 -16.47
N GLY A 150 -5.41 -2.09 -17.52
CA GLY A 150 -5.05 -2.63 -18.83
C GLY A 150 -5.03 -4.15 -18.93
N LEU A 151 -5.22 -4.88 -17.82
CA LEU A 151 -5.14 -6.34 -17.78
C LEU A 151 -6.49 -7.05 -18.00
N HIS A 152 -7.60 -6.32 -18.00
CA HIS A 152 -8.96 -6.84 -18.25
C HIS A 152 -9.50 -6.56 -19.65
N GLY A 153 -8.63 -6.23 -20.60
CA GLY A 153 -9.01 -5.87 -21.96
C GLY A 153 -9.46 -4.41 -22.11
N ASP A 154 -10.16 -4.10 -23.21
CA ASP A 154 -10.64 -2.76 -23.48
C ASP A 154 -11.66 -2.32 -22.42
N ARG A 155 -11.53 -1.07 -21.94
CA ARG A 155 -12.45 -0.44 -20.99
C ARG A 155 -13.90 -0.40 -21.49
N ASN A 156 -14.11 -0.50 -22.80
CA ASN A 156 -15.41 -0.57 -23.43
C ASN A 156 -15.98 -2.00 -23.52
N SER A 157 -15.23 -3.01 -23.06
CA SER A 157 -15.72 -4.38 -23.07
C SER A 157 -16.72 -4.60 -21.91
N THR A 158 -17.79 -5.34 -22.18
CA THR A 158 -18.79 -5.75 -21.17
C THR A 158 -18.18 -6.61 -20.05
N ASN A 159 -16.96 -7.11 -20.23
CA ASN A 159 -16.22 -7.94 -19.28
C ASN A 159 -15.22 -7.14 -18.43
N TYR A 160 -15.19 -5.80 -18.55
CA TYR A 160 -14.31 -4.96 -17.72
C TYR A 160 -14.68 -5.12 -16.25
N SER A 161 -13.78 -5.69 -15.47
CA SER A 161 -13.97 -5.87 -14.03
C SER A 161 -13.32 -4.72 -13.26
N ASN A 162 -14.11 -4.01 -12.45
CA ASN A 162 -13.61 -2.98 -11.53
C ASN A 162 -13.26 -3.53 -10.14
N LYS A 163 -13.33 -4.85 -9.95
CA LYS A 163 -13.14 -5.47 -8.63
C LYS A 163 -11.77 -5.23 -8.01
N ASP A 164 -10.76 -4.98 -8.84
CA ASP A 164 -9.38 -4.69 -8.47
C ASP A 164 -9.07 -3.19 -8.39
N ASN A 165 -10.08 -2.35 -8.52
CA ASN A 165 -9.93 -0.90 -8.37
C ASN A 165 -10.36 -0.44 -6.97
N LEU A 166 -9.45 0.21 -6.24
CA LEU A 166 -9.79 0.93 -5.03
C LEU A 166 -10.40 2.27 -5.38
N THR A 167 -11.70 2.37 -5.21
CA THR A 167 -12.53 3.54 -5.58
C THR A 167 -13.27 4.09 -4.38
N GLU A 168 -13.93 5.26 -4.55
CA GLU A 168 -14.88 5.76 -3.57
C GLU A 168 -16.00 4.75 -3.29
N ALA A 169 -16.52 4.08 -4.31
CA ALA A 169 -17.55 3.06 -4.15
C ALA A 169 -17.08 1.86 -3.32
N THR A 170 -15.84 1.39 -3.56
CA THR A 170 -15.22 0.33 -2.75
C THR A 170 -15.08 0.75 -1.29
N LEU A 171 -14.57 1.97 -1.05
CA LEU A 171 -14.37 2.49 0.29
C LEU A 171 -15.68 2.85 1.02
N ASN A 172 -16.74 3.19 0.30
CA ASN A 172 -18.06 3.39 0.90
C ASN A 172 -18.73 2.06 1.28
N LYS A 173 -18.50 1.00 0.49
CA LYS A 173 -18.99 -0.35 0.77
C LYS A 173 -18.20 -1.00 1.93
N THR A 174 -16.89 -0.89 1.88
CA THR A 174 -15.96 -1.47 2.85
C THR A 174 -14.98 -0.38 3.32
N PRO A 175 -15.35 0.41 4.35
CA PRO A 175 -14.53 1.52 4.79
C PRO A 175 -13.26 1.06 5.50
N LEU A 176 -12.21 1.90 5.43
CA LEU A 176 -11.02 1.73 6.26
C LEU A 176 -11.38 2.00 7.72
N LEU A 177 -11.05 1.08 8.60
CA LEU A 177 -11.30 1.21 10.04
C LEU A 177 -10.16 1.96 10.71
N SER A 178 -10.46 3.10 11.33
CA SER A 178 -9.44 3.89 12.04
C SER A 178 -8.74 3.10 13.15
N SER A 179 -9.44 2.12 13.75
CA SER A 179 -8.88 1.22 14.75
C SER A 179 -7.80 0.26 14.22
N ALA A 180 -7.68 0.11 12.89
CA ALA A 180 -6.61 -0.69 12.29
C ALA A 180 -5.27 0.05 12.22
N PHE A 181 -5.27 1.37 12.39
CA PHE A 181 -4.11 2.23 12.20
C PHE A 181 -3.57 2.74 13.55
N ALA A 182 -2.25 2.83 13.64
CA ALA A 182 -1.58 3.49 14.76
C ALA A 182 -1.83 5.01 14.73
N LYS A 183 -1.76 5.65 15.88
CA LYS A 183 -1.78 7.12 15.96
C LYS A 183 -0.57 7.68 15.23
N GLY A 184 -0.80 8.57 14.27
CA GLY A 184 0.25 9.10 13.41
C GLY A 184 0.67 8.17 12.26
N GLY A 185 -0.06 7.07 12.06
CA GLY A 185 0.15 6.18 10.92
C GLY A 185 0.04 6.90 9.58
N ARG A 186 0.58 6.28 8.52
CA ARG A 186 0.67 6.88 7.19
C ARG A 186 0.32 5.91 6.07
N ILE A 187 -0.40 6.42 5.06
CA ILE A 187 -0.65 5.72 3.80
C ILE A 187 -0.04 6.55 2.66
N ASP A 188 0.83 5.95 1.87
CA ASP A 188 1.48 6.55 0.70
C ASP A 188 1.00 5.86 -0.58
N LEU A 189 0.34 6.61 -1.46
CA LEU A 189 -0.15 6.13 -2.75
C LEU A 189 0.81 6.59 -3.87
N TYR A 190 1.61 5.67 -4.38
CA TYR A 190 2.51 5.92 -5.52
C TYR A 190 1.81 5.69 -6.86
N SER A 191 0.55 6.10 -6.95
CA SER A 191 -0.31 5.95 -8.12
C SER A 191 -0.61 7.32 -8.73
N CYS A 192 -0.65 7.39 -10.05
CA CYS A 192 -0.99 8.63 -10.76
C CYS A 192 -2.33 9.21 -10.28
N ASN A 193 -2.39 10.52 -10.14
CA ASN A 193 -3.61 11.28 -9.84
C ASN A 193 -4.38 10.85 -8.57
N SER A 194 -3.83 10.02 -7.71
CA SER A 194 -4.52 9.52 -6.49
C SER A 194 -4.88 10.64 -5.51
N GLY A 195 -4.14 11.75 -5.53
CA GLY A 195 -4.43 12.98 -4.78
C GLY A 195 -5.24 14.03 -5.54
N THR A 196 -5.58 13.78 -6.81
CA THR A 196 -6.36 14.72 -7.63
C THR A 196 -7.83 14.67 -7.24
N PRO A 197 -8.55 15.82 -7.16
CA PRO A 197 -9.97 15.84 -6.84
C PRO A 197 -10.82 14.95 -7.75
N LEU A 198 -11.86 14.33 -7.17
CA LEU A 198 -12.75 13.40 -7.89
C LEU A 198 -13.59 14.07 -8.99
N LYS A 199 -13.79 15.39 -8.94
CA LYS A 199 -14.48 16.13 -9.98
C LYS A 199 -13.54 16.41 -11.15
N TYR A 200 -13.78 15.73 -12.25
CA TYR A 200 -13.02 15.80 -13.50
C TYR A 200 -13.03 17.17 -14.23
N GLY A 201 -13.77 18.16 -13.75
CA GLY A 201 -13.93 19.45 -14.43
C GLY A 201 -12.88 20.51 -14.09
N GLU A 202 -12.11 20.31 -13.01
CA GLU A 202 -11.16 21.31 -12.51
C GLU A 202 -9.72 20.82 -12.67
N THR A 203 -9.26 20.68 -13.91
CA THR A 203 -7.87 20.33 -14.20
C THR A 203 -6.97 21.55 -14.34
N GLU A 204 -7.56 22.75 -14.51
CA GLU A 204 -6.81 23.98 -14.64
C GLU A 204 -6.95 24.88 -13.42
N PHE A 205 -5.81 25.30 -12.87
CA PHE A 205 -5.71 26.17 -11.71
C PHE A 205 -4.94 27.43 -12.06
N LYS A 206 -5.39 28.57 -11.55
CA LYS A 206 -4.73 29.87 -11.81
C LYS A 206 -3.39 29.98 -11.11
N THR A 207 -3.24 29.33 -9.96
CA THR A 207 -2.03 29.38 -9.16
C THR A 207 -1.74 28.03 -8.47
N GLU A 208 -0.47 27.77 -8.11
CA GLU A 208 -0.12 26.62 -7.29
C GLU A 208 -0.79 26.64 -5.90
N LYS A 209 -1.06 27.85 -5.37
CA LYS A 209 -1.76 28.01 -4.09
C LYS A 209 -3.20 27.49 -4.19
N GLU A 210 -3.88 27.80 -5.28
CA GLU A 210 -5.23 27.31 -5.57
C GLU A 210 -5.25 25.80 -5.75
N LEU A 211 -4.32 25.24 -6.53
CA LEU A 211 -4.14 23.81 -6.68
C LEU A 211 -3.97 23.14 -5.30
N ARG A 212 -3.05 23.64 -4.47
CA ARG A 212 -2.79 23.09 -3.13
C ARG A 212 -3.99 23.20 -2.22
N TYR A 213 -4.74 24.31 -2.30
CA TYR A 213 -5.97 24.49 -1.53
C TYR A 213 -7.05 23.50 -1.97
N THR A 214 -7.31 23.43 -3.27
CA THR A 214 -8.34 22.55 -3.84
C THR A 214 -8.03 21.07 -3.55
N THR A 215 -6.81 20.62 -3.77
CA THR A 215 -6.41 19.24 -3.49
C THR A 215 -6.47 18.87 -2.01
N ARG A 216 -6.34 19.85 -1.12
CA ARG A 216 -6.46 19.62 0.33
C ARG A 216 -7.93 19.55 0.80
N HIS A 217 -8.83 20.28 0.17
CA HIS A 217 -10.20 20.48 0.64
C HIS A 217 -11.25 19.80 -0.23
N ALA A 218 -11.00 19.63 -1.52
CA ALA A 218 -11.90 18.94 -2.43
C ALA A 218 -11.88 17.42 -2.19
N PRO A 219 -12.99 16.71 -2.41
CA PRO A 219 -13.02 15.25 -2.32
C PRO A 219 -12.02 14.62 -3.30
N SER A 220 -11.14 13.79 -2.78
CA SER A 220 -10.23 12.93 -3.54
C SER A 220 -10.17 11.58 -2.84
N LEU A 221 -9.60 10.57 -3.51
CA LEU A 221 -9.39 9.27 -2.88
C LEU A 221 -8.52 9.41 -1.61
N VAL A 222 -7.47 10.24 -1.67
CA VAL A 222 -6.60 10.56 -0.52
C VAL A 222 -7.40 11.16 0.64
N THR A 223 -8.30 12.13 0.36
CA THR A 223 -9.11 12.76 1.42
C THR A 223 -10.10 11.78 2.04
N LEU A 224 -10.71 10.92 1.22
CA LEU A 224 -11.64 9.90 1.71
C LEU A 224 -10.92 8.88 2.60
N MET A 225 -9.81 8.33 2.13
CA MET A 225 -9.00 7.39 2.92
C MET A 225 -8.51 8.00 4.23
N GLY A 226 -8.06 9.26 4.21
CA GLY A 226 -7.64 9.98 5.41
C GLY A 226 -8.76 10.17 6.43
N ARG A 227 -9.98 10.49 5.96
CA ARG A 227 -11.16 10.61 6.84
C ARG A 227 -11.54 9.29 7.50
N GLN A 228 -11.49 8.18 6.75
CA GLN A 228 -11.84 6.86 7.26
C GLN A 228 -10.77 6.31 8.21
N SER A 229 -9.51 6.31 7.79
CA SER A 229 -8.40 5.73 8.55
C SER A 229 -7.95 6.59 9.74
N LYS A 230 -8.26 7.89 9.76
CA LYS A 230 -7.73 8.88 10.73
C LYS A 230 -6.20 8.98 10.73
N THR A 231 -5.57 8.70 9.57
CA THR A 231 -4.12 8.76 9.38
C THR A 231 -3.71 9.82 8.37
N ILE A 232 -2.41 10.02 8.22
CA ILE A 232 -1.84 10.84 7.16
C ILE A 232 -1.90 10.03 5.86
N VAL A 233 -2.63 10.52 4.85
CA VAL A 233 -2.65 9.90 3.53
C VAL A 233 -2.02 10.85 2.51
N ARG A 234 -1.09 10.34 1.73
CA ARG A 234 -0.39 11.08 0.69
C ARG A 234 -0.60 10.41 -0.67
N GLY A 235 -0.77 11.21 -1.71
CA GLY A 235 -0.86 10.73 -3.08
C GLY A 235 -0.36 11.76 -4.07
N PHE A 236 -0.13 11.33 -5.30
CA PHE A 236 0.30 12.24 -6.35
C PHE A 236 -0.88 13.04 -6.90
N VAL A 237 -0.66 14.34 -7.04
CA VAL A 237 -1.43 15.17 -7.97
C VAL A 237 -0.70 15.15 -9.28
N GLY A 238 -1.36 14.72 -10.34
CA GLY A 238 -0.71 14.43 -11.60
C GLY A 238 -0.06 13.04 -11.63
N ARG A 239 0.89 12.88 -12.54
CA ARG A 239 1.52 11.57 -12.78
C ARG A 239 2.60 11.21 -11.77
N SER A 240 2.75 9.93 -11.52
CA SER A 240 3.92 9.34 -10.90
C SER A 240 4.95 8.94 -11.98
N ASP A 241 6.22 9.17 -11.70
CA ASP A 241 7.34 8.75 -12.53
C ASP A 241 8.05 7.55 -11.86
N TYR A 242 8.02 6.42 -12.52
CA TYR A 242 8.67 5.18 -12.07
C TYR A 242 10.08 4.98 -12.64
N THR A 243 10.57 5.88 -13.49
CA THR A 243 11.95 5.81 -14.04
C THR A 243 13.02 5.65 -12.95
N PRO A 244 12.93 6.31 -11.77
CA PRO A 244 13.92 6.14 -10.71
C PRO A 244 14.01 4.73 -10.12
N VAL A 245 13.00 3.88 -10.34
CA VAL A 245 12.97 2.50 -9.81
C VAL A 245 14.13 1.67 -10.36
N ALA A 246 14.51 1.87 -11.62
CA ALA A 246 15.68 1.23 -12.23
C ALA A 246 17.01 1.60 -11.53
N GLN A 247 17.03 2.70 -10.78
CA GLN A 247 18.19 3.19 -10.00
C GLN A 247 18.08 2.84 -8.50
N GLY A 248 17.14 1.99 -8.10
CA GLY A 248 16.91 1.63 -6.71
C GLY A 248 16.23 2.73 -5.88
N LEU A 249 15.57 3.69 -6.52
CA LEU A 249 14.85 4.78 -5.88
C LEU A 249 13.34 4.59 -5.98
N LEU A 250 12.60 5.16 -5.03
CA LEU A 250 11.14 5.15 -5.09
C LEU A 250 10.62 6.06 -6.20
N PRO A 251 9.40 5.80 -6.71
CA PRO A 251 8.73 6.68 -7.66
C PRO A 251 8.62 8.10 -7.11
N LYS A 252 8.69 9.07 -7.98
CA LYS A 252 8.60 10.50 -7.65
C LYS A 252 7.45 11.18 -8.40
N PRO A 253 7.02 12.39 -8.00
CA PRO A 253 6.17 13.22 -8.83
C PRO A 253 6.90 13.50 -10.15
N GLY A 254 6.22 13.28 -11.26
CA GLY A 254 6.85 13.49 -12.55
C GLY A 254 5.93 13.08 -13.68
N GLY A 255 6.35 13.39 -14.86
CA GLY A 255 5.62 13.09 -16.09
C GLY A 255 4.88 14.30 -16.62
N THR A 256 5.14 14.53 -17.88
CA THR A 256 4.45 15.54 -18.66
C THR A 256 3.14 14.96 -19.19
N GLY A 257 2.07 15.69 -18.96
CA GLY A 257 0.87 15.62 -19.74
C GLY A 257 0.15 14.29 -19.88
N GLY A 258 -1.06 14.30 -19.55
CA GLY A 258 -2.11 13.41 -19.96
C GLY A 258 -3.40 14.20 -19.78
N PRO A 259 -4.50 13.78 -20.41
CA PRO A 259 -5.73 14.56 -20.46
C PRO A 259 -6.34 14.87 -19.08
N TYR A 260 -5.79 14.32 -18.01
CA TYR A 260 -6.28 14.48 -16.64
C TYR A 260 -5.22 14.96 -15.66
N SER A 261 -4.08 15.46 -16.12
CA SER A 261 -3.08 16.07 -15.24
C SER A 261 -3.48 17.51 -14.91
N PRO A 262 -3.40 17.94 -13.64
CA PRO A 262 -3.72 19.32 -13.30
C PRO A 262 -2.70 20.27 -13.93
N HIS A 263 -3.21 21.39 -14.41
CA HIS A 263 -2.43 22.46 -15.03
C HIS A 263 -2.46 23.70 -14.14
N VAL A 264 -1.36 24.39 -14.06
CA VAL A 264 -1.29 25.77 -13.52
C VAL A 264 -0.76 26.66 -14.62
N ARG A 265 -1.58 27.61 -15.09
CA ARG A 265 -1.25 28.51 -16.20
C ARG A 265 -0.75 27.76 -17.44
N GLY A 266 -1.46 26.69 -17.84
CA GLY A 266 -1.12 25.87 -19.00
C GLY A 266 0.11 24.97 -18.83
N ARG A 267 0.73 24.91 -17.63
CA ARG A 267 1.85 24.01 -17.32
C ARG A 267 1.36 22.84 -16.48
N ASN A 268 1.73 21.62 -16.85
CA ASN A 268 1.46 20.45 -16.05
C ASN A 268 2.14 20.55 -14.68
N VAL A 269 1.38 20.25 -13.63
CA VAL A 269 1.89 20.21 -12.26
C VAL A 269 1.79 18.77 -11.75
N SER A 270 2.88 18.29 -11.19
CA SER A 270 2.89 17.03 -10.47
C SER A 270 3.50 17.27 -9.10
N ALA A 271 2.76 16.90 -8.04
CA ALA A 271 3.21 17.08 -6.67
C ALA A 271 2.73 15.93 -5.79
N PHE A 272 3.53 15.58 -4.78
CA PHE A 272 3.13 14.62 -3.76
C PHE A 272 2.40 15.38 -2.65
N ILE A 273 1.10 15.14 -2.52
CA ILE A 273 0.25 15.89 -1.59
C ILE A 273 0.06 15.10 -0.30
N VAL A 274 0.24 15.82 0.79
CA VAL A 274 -0.07 15.33 2.13
C VAL A 274 -1.45 15.82 2.53
N HIS A 275 -2.34 14.89 2.84
CA HIS A 275 -3.59 15.18 3.52
C HIS A 275 -3.46 14.67 4.96
N SER A 276 -3.38 15.58 5.92
CA SER A 276 -3.45 15.25 7.34
C SER A 276 -4.85 15.49 7.87
N VAL A 277 -5.45 14.49 8.48
CA VAL A 277 -6.65 14.71 9.28
C VAL A 277 -6.18 15.29 10.62
N ILE A 278 -6.43 16.57 10.84
CA ILE A 278 -6.22 17.19 12.16
C ILE A 278 -7.25 16.57 13.10
N HIS A 279 -6.77 15.78 14.06
CA HIS A 279 -7.62 15.37 15.17
C HIS A 279 -7.98 16.63 15.97
N LYS A 280 -9.25 17.05 15.89
CA LYS A 280 -9.82 17.94 16.90
C LYS A 280 -10.23 17.12 18.12
#